data_0e750a5bac677d4ce015aed8dc8b53f0
#
_entry.id   0e750a5bac677d4ce015aed8dc8b53f0
#
_cell.length_a   1.000
_cell.length_b   1.000
_cell.length_c   1.000
_cell.angle_alpha   90.00
_cell.angle_beta   90.00
_cell.angle_gamma   90.00
#
_symmetry.space_group_name_H-M   'P 1'
#
loop_
_entity.id
_entity.type
_entity.pdbx_description
1 polymer ?
#
loop_
_entity_poly.entity_id
_entity_poly.type
_entity_poly.pdbx_seq_one_letter_code
_entity_poly.pdbx_strand_id
1 'polypeptide(L)'
;LFDRYSWMKYSPDRKYLVYVKKHNLYVKGNGEMGMDTTEVQLTTDGVRYYSYAHDGGTDEEGEVMSDICWCPDSRHLYLVREDERLLRDFWVINSLDDRPSLTTYRYEFPGDKNVTQNELVIVDVIGRTVKKTDISKWPDQYINPLCVTKDSKYLFFERTKRTWDEVDLCSVNLSTMEVKEIIHEVDKPYRDPHARSVAILNDGKDILFRSERTGWGHYYHYDGNGKLKNVMTSGEWVAGQIASIDTLGRTVYLYGYGREKDIDPSYYMLYKVHIDREGVTPLSTEDGQHQVKFLKSNRYYIDTYSRVDMEPKIMLKDNKGQGILELAKPDIELAYKAGWKKPERFVVKAADNITDLHGVMWKPADFDSTKVYPIISVVYPGPYFGHVPTSFTLEDRCCTRLAQLGFIVIAVSHRGDTPMRGKAYHRFGYGNMRDYPLADDKYAIEQLARRYSFINGKKVGIYGHSGGGFMAAAAICTYPDFYKAAVSCSGNHDNNIYNRGWGECYNGVKEVEKVVKDSLGNETKEYGYKFNVKPNTEIAKNLKGHLMLVTGDMDKNVNPAHTYRMAQALIEAGKDFDMLVIPGAGHGYGSADKYFEKKMYRFFAKHLLGDTRADYWGDINRNK
;
A
#
# COMPACT_ATOMS: atom_id res chain seq x y z
N LEU A 1 3.54 -30.70 -1.54
CA LEU A 1 4.64 -30.95 -2.47
C LEU A 1 5.14 -29.59 -2.90
N PHE A 2 6.30 -29.19 -2.39
CA PHE A 2 6.99 -27.98 -2.85
C PHE A 2 7.34 -28.21 -4.33
N ASP A 3 7.00 -27.22 -5.18
CA ASP A 3 7.39 -27.24 -6.59
C ASP A 3 8.91 -27.31 -6.64
N ARG A 4 9.44 -28.40 -7.19
CA ARG A 4 10.88 -28.69 -7.22
C ARG A 4 11.67 -27.63 -8.01
N TYR A 5 10.93 -26.81 -8.76
CA TYR A 5 11.43 -25.74 -9.61
C TYR A 5 10.54 -24.50 -9.46
N SER A 6 10.80 -23.68 -8.45
CA SER A 6 10.02 -22.45 -8.18
C SER A 6 10.04 -21.42 -9.32
N TRP A 7 10.99 -21.55 -10.26
CA TRP A 7 11.14 -20.72 -11.45
C TRP A 7 10.34 -21.21 -12.66
N MET A 8 9.74 -22.43 -12.60
CA MET A 8 8.89 -22.99 -13.64
C MET A 8 7.42 -22.95 -13.24
N LYS A 9 6.53 -22.65 -14.18
CA LYS A 9 5.08 -22.76 -13.96
C LYS A 9 4.50 -23.95 -14.73
N TYR A 10 3.91 -24.86 -13.99
CA TYR A 10 3.19 -26.02 -14.55
C TYR A 10 1.84 -25.62 -15.13
N SER A 11 1.46 -26.25 -16.26
CA SER A 11 0.07 -26.23 -16.72
C SER A 11 -0.88 -26.87 -15.69
N PRO A 12 -2.17 -26.51 -15.65
CA PRO A 12 -3.15 -27.10 -14.71
C PRO A 12 -3.18 -28.62 -14.73
N ASP A 13 -3.04 -29.26 -15.92
CA ASP A 13 -2.96 -30.73 -16.10
C ASP A 13 -1.56 -31.30 -15.84
N ARG A 14 -0.59 -30.45 -15.50
CA ARG A 14 0.81 -30.76 -15.21
C ARG A 14 1.63 -31.37 -16.37
N LYS A 15 1.13 -31.33 -17.59
CA LYS A 15 1.84 -31.89 -18.75
C LYS A 15 2.94 -30.99 -19.27
N TYR A 16 2.85 -29.68 -19.07
CA TYR A 16 3.79 -28.70 -19.60
C TYR A 16 4.38 -27.84 -18.50
N LEU A 17 5.63 -27.40 -18.71
CA LEU A 17 6.34 -26.44 -17.89
C LEU A 17 6.76 -25.27 -18.75
N VAL A 18 6.47 -24.05 -18.30
CA VAL A 18 6.87 -22.82 -18.96
C VAL A 18 7.79 -22.01 -18.04
N TYR A 19 8.81 -21.42 -18.61
CA TYR A 19 9.80 -20.62 -17.91
C TYR A 19 10.43 -19.62 -18.89
N VAL A 20 11.23 -18.70 -18.35
CA VAL A 20 11.97 -17.71 -19.14
C VAL A 20 13.47 -18.06 -19.15
N LYS A 21 14.10 -17.87 -20.28
CA LYS A 21 15.54 -18.00 -20.47
C LYS A 21 15.99 -16.95 -21.48
N LYS A 22 17.02 -16.16 -21.16
CA LYS A 22 17.48 -15.07 -22.02
C LYS A 22 16.32 -14.16 -22.47
N HIS A 23 15.50 -13.72 -21.51
CA HIS A 23 14.32 -12.87 -21.71
C HIS A 23 13.15 -13.46 -22.50
N ASN A 24 13.24 -14.69 -22.99
CA ASN A 24 12.24 -15.33 -23.85
C ASN A 24 11.55 -16.51 -23.17
N LEU A 25 10.30 -16.77 -23.55
CA LEU A 25 9.51 -17.89 -23.07
C LEU A 25 9.94 -19.19 -23.73
N TYR A 26 10.06 -20.22 -22.92
CA TYR A 26 10.34 -21.60 -23.30
C TYR A 26 9.30 -22.52 -22.68
N VAL A 27 9.01 -23.60 -23.38
CA VAL A 27 8.15 -24.69 -22.90
C VAL A 27 8.84 -26.03 -23.08
N LYS A 28 8.63 -26.94 -22.13
CA LYS A 28 8.95 -28.35 -22.26
C LYS A 28 7.88 -29.22 -21.66
N GLY A 29 7.80 -30.46 -22.12
CA GLY A 29 6.91 -31.45 -21.52
C GLY A 29 7.41 -31.89 -20.15
N ASN A 30 6.48 -32.31 -19.30
CA ASN A 30 6.78 -32.90 -18.00
C ASN A 30 7.06 -34.40 -18.16
N GLY A 31 8.32 -34.79 -18.01
CA GLY A 31 8.74 -36.21 -18.11
C GLY A 31 8.08 -37.14 -17.09
N GLU A 32 7.74 -36.64 -15.90
CA GLU A 32 7.00 -37.38 -14.88
C GLU A 32 5.57 -37.74 -15.34
N MET A 33 5.03 -37.01 -16.31
CA MET A 33 3.74 -37.21 -16.95
C MET A 33 3.87 -37.95 -18.31
N GLY A 34 5.07 -38.47 -18.63
CA GLY A 34 5.34 -39.18 -19.90
C GLY A 34 5.39 -38.28 -21.13
N MET A 35 5.54 -36.96 -20.95
CA MET A 35 5.65 -36.01 -22.06
C MET A 35 7.08 -35.88 -22.56
N ASP A 36 7.25 -35.51 -23.84
CA ASP A 36 8.55 -35.16 -24.42
C ASP A 36 9.16 -33.95 -23.68
N THR A 37 10.37 -34.13 -23.16
CA THR A 37 11.10 -33.11 -22.39
C THR A 37 11.93 -32.18 -23.27
N THR A 38 11.85 -32.29 -24.60
CA THR A 38 12.54 -31.40 -25.52
C THR A 38 12.07 -29.96 -25.31
N GLU A 39 13.03 -29.07 -25.08
CA GLU A 39 12.80 -27.64 -24.91
C GLU A 39 12.38 -27.00 -26.22
N VAL A 40 11.34 -26.18 -26.20
CA VAL A 40 10.87 -25.41 -27.34
C VAL A 40 10.83 -23.93 -26.97
N GLN A 41 11.48 -23.10 -27.75
CA GLN A 41 11.42 -21.64 -27.62
C GLN A 41 10.10 -21.14 -28.22
N LEU A 42 9.34 -20.36 -27.43
CA LEU A 42 8.03 -19.78 -27.85
C LEU A 42 8.16 -18.35 -28.36
N THR A 43 9.12 -17.58 -27.85
CA THR A 43 9.35 -16.16 -28.21
C THR A 43 10.81 -15.91 -28.56
N THR A 44 11.05 -14.86 -29.38
CA THR A 44 12.39 -14.49 -29.84
C THR A 44 12.68 -12.98 -29.71
N ASP A 45 11.69 -12.21 -29.22
CA ASP A 45 11.73 -10.74 -29.16
C ASP A 45 12.01 -10.20 -27.76
N GLY A 46 12.27 -11.10 -26.79
CA GLY A 46 12.65 -10.75 -25.44
C GLY A 46 14.07 -10.20 -25.35
N VAL A 47 14.22 -9.04 -24.72
CA VAL A 47 15.49 -8.38 -24.43
C VAL A 47 15.42 -7.73 -23.05
N ARG A 48 16.55 -7.28 -22.53
CA ARG A 48 16.59 -6.51 -21.28
C ARG A 48 15.63 -5.32 -21.33
N TYR A 49 14.85 -5.10 -20.24
CA TYR A 49 13.80 -4.08 -20.14
C TYR A 49 12.61 -4.26 -21.09
N TYR A 50 12.52 -5.42 -21.72
CA TYR A 50 11.39 -5.87 -22.52
C TYR A 50 11.37 -7.40 -22.49
N SER A 51 11.29 -7.91 -21.29
CA SER A 51 11.45 -9.32 -20.94
C SER A 51 10.11 -10.01 -20.70
N TYR A 52 10.10 -11.33 -20.87
CA TYR A 52 9.00 -12.19 -20.39
C TYR A 52 9.26 -12.69 -18.96
N ALA A 53 10.37 -12.31 -18.34
CA ALA A 53 10.71 -12.67 -16.97
C ALA A 53 9.97 -11.77 -15.97
N HIS A 54 9.83 -12.29 -14.75
CA HIS A 54 9.39 -11.49 -13.60
C HIS A 54 10.36 -10.30 -13.37
N ASP A 55 9.82 -9.14 -13.03
CA ASP A 55 10.59 -7.91 -12.77
C ASP A 55 11.59 -7.52 -13.88
N GLY A 56 11.17 -7.63 -15.15
CA GLY A 56 11.98 -7.22 -16.30
C GLY A 56 13.15 -8.16 -16.63
N GLY A 57 13.39 -9.16 -15.80
CA GLY A 57 14.48 -10.13 -15.96
C GLY A 57 15.86 -9.58 -15.62
N THR A 58 16.76 -10.51 -15.38
CA THR A 58 18.19 -10.20 -15.27
C THR A 58 18.88 -10.54 -16.58
N ASP A 59 20.09 -10.00 -16.80
CA ASP A 59 20.94 -10.37 -17.95
C ASP A 59 21.53 -11.79 -17.80
N GLU A 60 21.13 -12.52 -16.78
CA GLU A 60 21.63 -13.84 -16.49
C GLU A 60 21.16 -14.87 -17.53
N GLU A 61 22.08 -15.73 -17.96
CA GLU A 61 21.78 -16.82 -18.90
C GLU A 61 20.92 -17.93 -18.28
N GLY A 62 20.58 -17.79 -17.01
CA GLY A 62 19.82 -18.77 -16.23
C GLY A 62 18.33 -18.82 -16.59
N GLU A 63 17.69 -19.90 -16.18
CA GLU A 63 16.24 -20.08 -16.23
C GLU A 63 15.61 -19.30 -15.07
N VAL A 64 14.63 -18.45 -15.35
CA VAL A 64 14.01 -17.56 -14.37
C VAL A 64 12.48 -17.63 -14.40
N MET A 65 11.85 -17.17 -13.32
CA MET A 65 10.40 -17.14 -13.18
C MET A 65 9.79 -16.10 -14.14
N SER A 66 8.58 -16.39 -14.60
CA SER A 66 7.72 -15.49 -15.36
C SER A 66 6.42 -15.23 -14.63
N ASP A 67 5.81 -14.07 -14.86
CA ASP A 67 4.47 -13.73 -14.35
C ASP A 67 3.32 -14.34 -15.17
N ILE A 68 3.61 -15.39 -15.94
CA ILE A 68 2.59 -16.08 -16.70
C ILE A 68 1.47 -16.61 -15.81
N CYS A 69 0.26 -16.56 -16.33
CA CYS A 69 -0.92 -17.20 -15.77
C CYS A 69 -1.50 -18.21 -16.76
N TRP A 70 -1.59 -19.48 -16.37
CA TRP A 70 -2.21 -20.50 -17.17
C TRP A 70 -3.72 -20.37 -17.20
N CYS A 71 -4.31 -20.57 -18.36
CA CYS A 71 -5.75 -20.77 -18.50
C CYS A 71 -6.16 -22.19 -18.08
N PRO A 72 -7.41 -22.42 -17.65
CA PRO A 72 -7.88 -23.74 -17.20
C PRO A 72 -7.73 -24.86 -18.22
N ASP A 73 -7.66 -24.54 -19.52
CA ASP A 73 -7.54 -25.51 -20.62
C ASP A 73 -6.14 -26.14 -20.75
N SER A 74 -5.17 -25.72 -19.96
CA SER A 74 -3.78 -26.19 -20.04
C SER A 74 -3.11 -25.98 -21.41
N ARG A 75 -3.70 -25.15 -22.26
CA ARG A 75 -3.23 -24.82 -23.60
C ARG A 75 -2.81 -23.37 -23.71
N HIS A 76 -3.66 -22.47 -23.22
CA HIS A 76 -3.39 -21.05 -23.28
C HIS A 76 -2.78 -20.54 -21.96
N LEU A 77 -1.93 -19.53 -22.07
CA LEU A 77 -1.46 -18.73 -20.95
C LEU A 77 -1.47 -17.26 -21.34
N TYR A 78 -1.46 -16.39 -20.35
CA TYR A 78 -1.37 -14.96 -20.53
C TYR A 78 -0.39 -14.32 -19.54
N LEU A 79 0.11 -13.16 -19.87
CA LEU A 79 0.90 -12.30 -19.00
C LEU A 79 0.73 -10.83 -19.41
N VAL A 80 1.05 -9.93 -18.50
CA VAL A 80 1.34 -8.53 -18.85
C VAL A 80 2.84 -8.42 -19.03
N ARG A 81 3.25 -7.93 -20.17
CA ARG A 81 4.64 -7.64 -20.49
C ARG A 81 4.86 -6.14 -20.44
N GLU A 82 5.93 -5.73 -19.78
CA GLU A 82 6.30 -4.34 -19.61
C GLU A 82 7.42 -3.96 -20.59
N ASP A 83 7.26 -2.83 -21.27
CA ASP A 83 8.31 -2.23 -22.08
C ASP A 83 8.87 -1.00 -21.37
N GLU A 84 10.06 -1.16 -20.83
CA GLU A 84 10.80 -0.15 -20.08
C GLU A 84 12.03 0.37 -20.84
N ARG A 85 12.20 0.01 -22.14
CA ARG A 85 13.40 0.33 -22.92
C ARG A 85 13.66 1.83 -23.05
N LEU A 86 12.59 2.64 -23.04
CA LEU A 86 12.68 4.10 -23.15
C LEU A 86 12.74 4.83 -21.81
N LEU A 87 12.67 4.10 -20.68
CA LEU A 87 12.80 4.70 -19.36
C LEU A 87 14.22 5.18 -19.11
N ARG A 88 14.35 6.13 -18.20
CA ARG A 88 15.64 6.62 -17.74
C ARG A 88 16.17 5.74 -16.61
N ASP A 89 17.49 5.67 -16.54
CA ASP A 89 18.19 5.04 -15.44
C ASP A 89 18.14 5.89 -14.18
N PHE A 90 18.06 5.19 -13.05
CA PHE A 90 18.28 5.75 -11.73
C PHE A 90 19.29 4.89 -10.98
N TRP A 91 19.93 5.41 -9.94
CA TRP A 91 21.10 4.77 -9.37
C TRP A 91 21.10 4.78 -7.85
N VAL A 92 21.70 3.75 -7.27
CA VAL A 92 22.22 3.73 -5.90
C VAL A 92 23.65 3.17 -5.93
N ILE A 93 24.46 3.61 -4.95
CA ILE A 93 25.86 3.19 -4.86
C ILE A 93 26.00 2.28 -3.64
N ASN A 94 26.41 1.03 -3.85
CA ASN A 94 26.82 0.14 -2.78
C ASN A 94 28.25 0.48 -2.35
N SER A 95 28.39 1.14 -1.22
CA SER A 95 29.69 1.55 -0.67
C SER A 95 30.41 0.44 0.09
N LEU A 96 29.75 -0.72 0.35
CA LEU A 96 30.29 -1.80 1.16
C LEU A 96 31.00 -2.89 0.35
N ASP A 97 30.91 -2.88 -0.98
CA ASP A 97 31.67 -3.77 -1.83
C ASP A 97 33.17 -3.44 -1.73
N ASP A 98 34.06 -4.42 -1.97
CA ASP A 98 35.52 -4.22 -1.98
C ASP A 98 35.95 -3.02 -2.85
N ARG A 99 35.25 -2.85 -3.95
CA ARG A 99 35.26 -1.65 -4.77
C ARG A 99 33.81 -1.15 -4.89
N PRO A 100 33.52 0.08 -4.47
CA PRO A 100 32.16 0.61 -4.55
C PRO A 100 31.53 0.37 -5.92
N SER A 101 30.33 -0.18 -5.93
CA SER A 101 29.60 -0.55 -7.14
C SER A 101 28.36 0.28 -7.36
N LEU A 102 27.99 0.49 -8.63
CA LEU A 102 26.80 1.21 -9.05
C LEU A 102 25.69 0.20 -9.37
N THR A 103 24.56 0.30 -8.67
CA THR A 103 23.36 -0.42 -9.07
C THR A 103 22.46 0.49 -9.89
N THR A 104 22.26 0.13 -11.15
CA THR A 104 21.40 0.83 -12.11
C THR A 104 20.04 0.14 -12.17
N TYR A 105 18.94 0.91 -12.14
CA TYR A 105 17.58 0.40 -12.30
C TYR A 105 16.71 1.43 -13.04
N ARG A 106 15.58 0.97 -13.59
CA ARG A 106 14.60 1.85 -14.21
C ARG A 106 13.72 2.50 -13.14
N TYR A 107 13.43 3.78 -13.29
CA TYR A 107 12.57 4.48 -12.36
C TYR A 107 11.86 5.65 -13.05
N GLU A 108 10.57 5.72 -12.87
CA GLU A 108 9.69 6.73 -13.50
C GLU A 108 9.37 7.84 -12.52
N PHE A 109 9.59 9.07 -12.95
CA PHE A 109 9.14 10.26 -12.22
C PHE A 109 7.74 10.68 -12.69
N PRO A 110 6.94 11.30 -11.80
CA PRO A 110 5.67 11.88 -12.20
C PRO A 110 5.86 12.92 -13.29
N GLY A 111 5.04 12.84 -14.33
CA GLY A 111 5.12 13.73 -15.49
C GLY A 111 6.13 13.34 -16.57
N ASP A 112 6.90 12.25 -16.39
CA ASP A 112 7.82 11.77 -17.42
C ASP A 112 7.08 11.48 -18.74
N LYS A 113 7.73 11.82 -19.86
CA LYS A 113 7.19 11.55 -21.21
C LYS A 113 7.22 10.06 -21.53
N ASN A 114 8.34 9.42 -21.24
CA ASN A 114 8.52 8.00 -21.46
C ASN A 114 8.24 7.25 -20.17
N VAL A 115 7.26 6.39 -20.18
CA VAL A 115 6.83 5.57 -19.04
C VAL A 115 6.64 4.13 -19.51
N THR A 116 6.57 3.20 -18.56
CA THR A 116 6.32 1.79 -18.84
C THR A 116 5.08 1.61 -19.69
N GLN A 117 5.23 0.88 -20.80
CA GLN A 117 4.14 0.49 -21.68
C GLN A 117 3.75 -0.95 -21.40
N ASN A 118 2.45 -1.17 -21.16
CA ASN A 118 1.92 -2.49 -20.83
C ASN A 118 1.36 -3.18 -22.07
N GLU A 119 1.75 -4.43 -22.30
CA GLU A 119 1.20 -5.30 -23.35
C GLU A 119 0.53 -6.53 -22.71
N LEU A 120 -0.72 -6.80 -23.07
CA LEU A 120 -1.39 -8.04 -22.71
C LEU A 120 -1.08 -9.10 -23.77
N VAL A 121 -0.31 -10.10 -23.39
CA VAL A 121 0.15 -11.16 -24.29
C VAL A 121 -0.60 -12.46 -23.99
N ILE A 122 -1.07 -13.13 -25.03
CA ILE A 122 -1.70 -14.44 -24.98
C ILE A 122 -0.88 -15.44 -25.80
N VAL A 123 -0.58 -16.58 -25.20
CA VAL A 123 0.24 -17.63 -25.81
C VAL A 123 -0.58 -18.92 -25.91
N ASP A 124 -0.67 -19.48 -27.10
CA ASP A 124 -1.10 -20.87 -27.32
C ASP A 124 0.13 -21.76 -27.33
N VAL A 125 0.34 -22.47 -26.24
CA VAL A 125 1.53 -23.30 -26.02
C VAL A 125 1.58 -24.49 -27.00
N ILE A 126 0.43 -25.09 -27.33
CA ILE A 126 0.35 -26.23 -28.26
C ILE A 126 0.48 -25.76 -29.69
N GLY A 127 -0.22 -24.70 -30.06
CA GLY A 127 -0.14 -24.06 -31.37
C GLY A 127 1.16 -23.27 -31.59
N ARG A 128 1.96 -23.06 -30.55
CA ARG A 128 3.23 -22.28 -30.57
C ARG A 128 3.04 -20.89 -31.13
N THR A 129 1.93 -20.22 -30.78
CA THR A 129 1.63 -18.87 -31.23
C THR A 129 1.58 -17.88 -30.08
N VAL A 130 2.15 -16.70 -30.30
CA VAL A 130 2.17 -15.59 -29.35
C VAL A 130 1.46 -14.41 -29.98
N LYS A 131 0.47 -13.86 -29.30
CA LYS A 131 -0.33 -12.74 -29.80
C LYS A 131 -0.40 -11.63 -28.77
N LYS A 132 -0.16 -10.41 -29.21
CA LYS A 132 -0.46 -9.20 -28.43
C LYS A 132 -1.92 -8.84 -28.63
N THR A 133 -2.60 -8.58 -27.53
CA THR A 133 -4.00 -8.14 -27.53
C THR A 133 -4.05 -6.63 -27.81
N ASP A 134 -4.92 -6.20 -28.72
CA ASP A 134 -5.16 -4.76 -28.91
C ASP A 134 -6.00 -4.23 -27.74
N ILE A 135 -5.31 -3.68 -26.76
CA ILE A 135 -5.88 -3.10 -25.54
C ILE A 135 -5.88 -1.58 -25.58
N SER A 136 -5.44 -0.96 -26.68
CA SER A 136 -5.24 0.48 -26.78
C SER A 136 -6.56 1.26 -26.63
N LYS A 137 -6.57 2.22 -25.71
CA LYS A 137 -7.62 3.23 -25.54
C LYS A 137 -7.02 4.56 -25.13
N TRP A 138 -6.16 4.54 -24.11
CA TRP A 138 -5.46 5.70 -23.59
C TRP A 138 -3.95 5.54 -23.72
N PRO A 139 -3.20 6.64 -23.94
CA PRO A 139 -1.76 6.60 -23.79
C PRO A 139 -1.38 6.18 -22.37
N ASP A 140 -0.28 5.39 -22.24
CA ASP A 140 0.35 5.07 -20.96
C ASP A 140 -0.59 4.44 -19.91
N GLN A 141 -1.57 3.67 -20.35
CA GLN A 141 -2.56 3.03 -19.49
C GLN A 141 -1.96 1.88 -18.68
N TYR A 142 -2.53 1.63 -17.50
CA TYR A 142 -2.22 0.45 -16.69
C TYR A 142 -3.13 -0.71 -17.08
N ILE A 143 -2.60 -1.92 -17.06
CA ILE A 143 -3.34 -3.17 -17.35
C ILE A 143 -3.27 -4.11 -16.17
N ASN A 144 -4.43 -4.59 -15.73
CA ASN A 144 -4.54 -5.52 -14.61
C ASN A 144 -5.44 -6.70 -14.98
N PRO A 145 -4.88 -7.87 -15.35
CA PRO A 145 -5.65 -9.08 -15.55
C PRO A 145 -6.34 -9.53 -14.26
N LEU A 146 -7.57 -10.04 -14.38
CA LEU A 146 -8.39 -10.47 -13.24
C LEU A 146 -8.54 -12.00 -13.19
N CYS A 147 -9.17 -12.57 -14.20
CA CYS A 147 -9.40 -14.01 -14.26
C CYS A 147 -9.79 -14.48 -15.67
N VAL A 148 -9.68 -15.77 -15.88
CA VAL A 148 -10.17 -16.47 -17.09
C VAL A 148 -11.41 -17.29 -16.73
N THR A 149 -12.37 -17.35 -17.65
CA THR A 149 -13.54 -18.25 -17.52
C THR A 149 -13.11 -19.72 -17.48
N LYS A 150 -13.91 -20.58 -16.83
CA LYS A 150 -13.58 -22.01 -16.67
C LYS A 150 -13.46 -22.74 -18.00
N ASP A 151 -14.21 -22.30 -19.02
CA ASP A 151 -14.14 -22.82 -20.38
C ASP A 151 -12.97 -22.25 -21.19
N SER A 152 -12.12 -21.42 -20.57
CA SER A 152 -10.97 -20.73 -21.20
C SER A 152 -11.33 -19.90 -22.43
N LYS A 153 -12.56 -19.37 -22.46
CA LYS A 153 -13.02 -18.58 -23.60
C LYS A 153 -12.73 -17.09 -23.49
N TYR A 154 -12.83 -16.54 -22.27
CA TYR A 154 -12.63 -15.12 -22.02
C TYR A 154 -11.65 -14.88 -20.88
N LEU A 155 -10.72 -13.95 -21.08
CA LEU A 155 -9.90 -13.34 -20.03
C LEU A 155 -10.49 -11.96 -19.70
N PHE A 156 -10.78 -11.73 -18.43
CA PHE A 156 -11.22 -10.42 -17.91
C PHE A 156 -10.02 -9.63 -17.40
N PHE A 157 -10.00 -8.33 -17.69
CA PHE A 157 -8.95 -7.42 -17.22
C PHE A 157 -9.50 -6.01 -17.02
N GLU A 158 -8.84 -5.24 -16.16
CA GLU A 158 -9.06 -3.80 -16.05
C GLU A 158 -7.97 -3.07 -16.83
N ARG A 159 -8.33 -1.97 -17.52
CA ARG A 159 -7.40 -0.96 -17.99
C ARG A 159 -7.72 0.36 -17.30
N THR A 160 -6.69 1.03 -16.78
CA THR A 160 -6.83 2.28 -16.04
C THR A 160 -6.05 3.38 -16.74
N LYS A 161 -6.68 4.52 -16.94
CA LYS A 161 -6.05 5.71 -17.52
C LYS A 161 -4.91 6.19 -16.62
N ARG A 162 -3.83 6.72 -17.19
CA ARG A 162 -2.67 7.25 -16.46
C ARG A 162 -3.04 8.29 -15.40
N THR A 163 -4.08 9.09 -15.63
CA THR A 163 -4.61 10.07 -14.67
C THR A 163 -5.39 9.45 -13.50
N TRP A 164 -5.57 8.13 -13.46
CA TRP A 164 -6.26 7.37 -12.42
C TRP A 164 -7.76 7.63 -12.26
N ASP A 165 -8.34 8.49 -13.07
CA ASP A 165 -9.73 8.92 -12.94
C ASP A 165 -10.73 8.19 -13.85
N GLU A 166 -10.23 7.33 -14.74
CA GLU A 166 -11.04 6.50 -15.63
C GLU A 166 -10.54 5.05 -15.63
N VAL A 167 -11.47 4.11 -15.60
CA VAL A 167 -11.19 2.67 -15.66
C VAL A 167 -12.24 1.95 -16.48
N ASP A 168 -11.79 0.98 -17.27
CA ASP A 168 -12.67 0.03 -17.94
C ASP A 168 -12.46 -1.37 -17.39
N LEU A 169 -13.53 -2.10 -17.14
CA LEU A 169 -13.54 -3.54 -17.09
C LEU A 169 -13.76 -4.08 -18.49
N CYS A 170 -12.83 -4.89 -18.96
CA CYS A 170 -12.83 -5.46 -20.31
C CYS A 170 -12.79 -7.00 -20.25
N SER A 171 -13.17 -7.62 -21.36
CA SER A 171 -12.87 -9.02 -21.64
C SER A 171 -12.19 -9.16 -23.01
N VAL A 172 -11.31 -10.14 -23.15
CA VAL A 172 -10.77 -10.55 -24.44
C VAL A 172 -11.16 -12.01 -24.72
N ASN A 173 -11.65 -12.28 -25.93
CA ASN A 173 -11.90 -13.63 -26.39
C ASN A 173 -10.56 -14.28 -26.80
N LEU A 174 -10.17 -15.36 -26.11
CA LEU A 174 -8.86 -16.00 -26.31
C LEU A 174 -8.68 -16.61 -27.70
N SER A 175 -9.76 -16.92 -28.41
CA SER A 175 -9.70 -17.48 -29.77
C SER A 175 -9.64 -16.41 -30.84
N THR A 176 -10.50 -15.38 -30.76
CA THR A 176 -10.62 -14.32 -31.78
C THR A 176 -9.71 -13.13 -31.50
N MET A 177 -9.23 -12.96 -30.27
CA MET A 177 -8.49 -11.79 -29.78
C MET A 177 -9.33 -10.50 -29.71
N GLU A 178 -10.64 -10.59 -29.88
CA GLU A 178 -11.55 -9.44 -29.79
C GLU A 178 -11.66 -8.95 -28.33
N VAL A 179 -11.42 -7.67 -28.14
CA VAL A 179 -11.57 -6.98 -26.86
C VAL A 179 -12.92 -6.29 -26.79
N LYS A 180 -13.65 -6.55 -25.70
CA LYS A 180 -14.93 -5.91 -25.40
C LYS A 180 -14.83 -5.11 -24.13
N GLU A 181 -15.18 -3.83 -24.17
CA GLU A 181 -15.44 -3.02 -22.98
C GLU A 181 -16.80 -3.43 -22.38
N ILE A 182 -16.81 -3.73 -21.09
CA ILE A 182 -17.99 -4.21 -20.37
C ILE A 182 -18.54 -3.12 -19.45
N ILE A 183 -17.67 -2.51 -18.65
CA ILE A 183 -18.02 -1.42 -17.74
C ILE A 183 -17.00 -0.31 -17.90
N HIS A 184 -17.48 0.91 -18.11
CA HIS A 184 -16.67 2.12 -18.05
C HIS A 184 -17.05 2.93 -16.82
N GLU A 185 -16.08 3.35 -16.02
CA GLU A 185 -16.29 4.17 -14.84
C GLU A 185 -15.35 5.37 -14.81
N VAL A 186 -15.93 6.53 -14.50
CA VAL A 186 -15.22 7.78 -14.21
C VAL A 186 -15.33 8.06 -12.73
N ASP A 187 -14.20 8.18 -12.03
CA ASP A 187 -14.13 8.38 -10.58
C ASP A 187 -13.18 9.54 -10.23
N LYS A 188 -13.71 10.75 -10.20
CA LYS A 188 -12.94 11.96 -9.87
C LYS A 188 -12.71 12.10 -8.36
N PRO A 189 -11.55 12.64 -7.91
CA PRO A 189 -10.41 13.06 -8.73
C PRO A 189 -9.55 11.89 -9.20
N TYR A 190 -9.63 10.74 -8.56
CA TYR A 190 -8.95 9.48 -8.94
C TYR A 190 -9.70 8.28 -8.35
N ARG A 191 -9.55 7.12 -8.97
CA ARG A 191 -9.95 5.83 -8.41
C ARG A 191 -8.76 5.20 -7.70
N ASP A 192 -8.92 4.97 -6.40
CA ASP A 192 -7.84 4.37 -5.61
C ASP A 192 -7.59 2.92 -6.02
N PRO A 193 -6.35 2.55 -6.40
CA PRO A 193 -6.00 1.19 -6.77
C PRO A 193 -6.15 0.19 -5.62
N HIS A 194 -6.04 0.63 -4.36
CA HIS A 194 -6.16 -0.22 -3.17
C HIS A 194 -7.62 -0.43 -2.74
N ALA A 195 -8.54 0.40 -3.23
CA ALA A 195 -9.97 0.30 -2.96
C ALA A 195 -10.75 -0.46 -4.07
N ARG A 196 -10.04 -1.07 -5.03
CA ARG A 196 -10.66 -1.87 -6.11
C ARG A 196 -11.15 -3.21 -5.58
N SER A 197 -12.31 -3.64 -6.09
CA SER A 197 -12.76 -5.02 -5.94
C SER A 197 -13.73 -5.37 -7.08
N VAL A 198 -13.41 -6.43 -7.81
CA VAL A 198 -14.23 -6.99 -8.87
C VAL A 198 -14.27 -8.50 -8.69
N ALA A 199 -15.47 -9.09 -8.74
CA ALA A 199 -15.62 -10.54 -8.76
C ALA A 199 -16.41 -10.94 -10.00
N ILE A 200 -15.81 -11.83 -10.81
CA ILE A 200 -16.40 -12.39 -12.01
C ILE A 200 -16.92 -13.78 -11.66
N LEU A 201 -18.22 -13.99 -11.81
CA LEU A 201 -18.90 -15.23 -11.41
C LEU A 201 -19.62 -15.87 -12.59
N ASN A 202 -19.93 -17.18 -12.45
CA ASN A 202 -20.69 -17.92 -13.44
C ASN A 202 -20.18 -17.75 -14.87
N ASP A 203 -18.86 -17.88 -15.04
CA ASP A 203 -18.16 -17.73 -16.33
C ASP A 203 -18.46 -16.39 -17.02
N GLY A 204 -18.42 -15.30 -16.24
CA GLY A 204 -18.60 -13.93 -16.74
C GLY A 204 -20.05 -13.48 -16.87
N LYS A 205 -21.04 -14.30 -16.46
CA LYS A 205 -22.47 -13.92 -16.55
C LYS A 205 -22.91 -12.99 -15.44
N ASP A 206 -22.23 -13.02 -14.29
CA ASP A 206 -22.45 -12.12 -13.16
C ASP A 206 -21.13 -11.41 -12.82
N ILE A 207 -21.19 -10.09 -12.70
CA ILE A 207 -20.04 -9.24 -12.37
C ILE A 207 -20.41 -8.41 -11.14
N LEU A 208 -19.66 -8.59 -10.07
CA LEU A 208 -19.79 -7.77 -8.86
C LEU A 208 -18.69 -6.71 -8.91
N PHE A 209 -19.08 -5.47 -9.08
CA PHE A 209 -18.17 -4.35 -9.27
C PHE A 209 -18.30 -3.35 -8.13
N ARG A 210 -17.20 -3.07 -7.43
CA ARG A 210 -17.17 -2.04 -6.38
C ARG A 210 -16.89 -0.68 -6.97
N SER A 211 -17.74 0.29 -6.63
CA SER A 211 -17.66 1.67 -7.10
C SER A 211 -17.88 2.66 -5.95
N GLU A 212 -17.23 3.82 -6.04
CA GLU A 212 -17.39 4.94 -5.10
C GLU A 212 -18.23 6.10 -5.69
N ARG A 213 -19.06 5.81 -6.71
CA ARG A 213 -19.88 6.79 -7.45
C ARG A 213 -20.87 7.59 -6.57
N THR A 214 -21.25 7.05 -5.42
CA THR A 214 -22.15 7.73 -4.46
C THR A 214 -21.40 8.52 -3.39
N GLY A 215 -20.05 8.53 -3.41
CA GLY A 215 -19.21 9.04 -2.33
C GLY A 215 -18.81 7.99 -1.29
N TRP A 216 -19.38 6.79 -1.40
CA TRP A 216 -19.11 5.63 -0.54
C TRP A 216 -18.86 4.40 -1.40
N GLY A 217 -18.01 3.52 -0.93
CA GLY A 217 -17.68 2.28 -1.65
C GLY A 217 -18.80 1.26 -1.53
N HIS A 218 -19.43 0.88 -2.65
CA HIS A 218 -20.52 -0.07 -2.69
C HIS A 218 -20.41 -1.05 -3.84
N TYR A 219 -21.08 -2.21 -3.71
CA TYR A 219 -21.12 -3.23 -4.75
C TYR A 219 -22.37 -3.10 -5.63
N TYR A 220 -22.13 -3.25 -6.90
CA TYR A 220 -23.11 -3.23 -7.98
C TYR A 220 -23.04 -4.53 -8.76
N HIS A 221 -24.17 -5.14 -9.03
CA HIS A 221 -24.28 -6.37 -9.79
C HIS A 221 -24.61 -6.06 -11.24
N TYR A 222 -23.74 -6.47 -12.15
CA TYR A 222 -23.91 -6.35 -13.60
C TYR A 222 -24.03 -7.73 -14.25
N ASP A 223 -24.70 -7.79 -15.42
CA ASP A 223 -24.59 -8.96 -16.29
C ASP A 223 -23.28 -8.96 -17.10
N GLY A 224 -23.00 -10.05 -17.80
CA GLY A 224 -21.79 -10.20 -18.61
C GLY A 224 -21.68 -9.24 -19.81
N ASN A 225 -22.73 -8.47 -20.09
CA ASN A 225 -22.72 -7.44 -21.12
C ASN A 225 -22.56 -6.02 -20.57
N GLY A 226 -22.38 -5.89 -19.25
CA GLY A 226 -22.21 -4.60 -18.57
C GLY A 226 -23.52 -3.88 -18.26
N LYS A 227 -24.67 -4.55 -18.36
CA LYS A 227 -25.95 -3.98 -17.94
C LYS A 227 -26.09 -4.14 -16.42
N LEU A 228 -26.31 -3.02 -15.71
CA LEU A 228 -26.57 -3.01 -14.27
C LEU A 228 -27.89 -3.77 -14.00
N LYS A 229 -27.83 -4.77 -13.15
CA LYS A 229 -28.98 -5.56 -12.69
C LYS A 229 -29.57 -4.97 -11.41
N ASN A 230 -28.73 -4.74 -10.40
CA ASN A 230 -29.14 -4.14 -9.13
C ASN A 230 -27.96 -3.56 -8.35
N VAL A 231 -28.27 -2.69 -7.41
CA VAL A 231 -27.39 -2.26 -6.34
C VAL A 231 -27.43 -3.33 -5.24
N MET A 232 -26.29 -3.73 -4.72
CA MET A 232 -26.20 -4.74 -3.66
C MET A 232 -26.11 -4.10 -2.27
N THR A 233 -25.34 -3.02 -2.17
CA THR A 233 -25.15 -2.26 -0.92
C THR A 233 -25.27 -0.77 -1.15
N SER A 234 -25.76 -0.02 -0.15
CA SER A 234 -25.92 1.43 -0.20
C SER A 234 -25.81 2.05 1.20
N GLY A 235 -25.77 3.38 1.27
CA GLY A 235 -25.76 4.15 2.52
C GLY A 235 -24.43 4.85 2.80
N GLU A 236 -24.33 5.50 3.97
CA GLU A 236 -23.15 6.28 4.39
C GLU A 236 -22.14 5.39 5.16
N TRP A 237 -21.60 4.40 4.46
CA TRP A 237 -20.59 3.45 4.97
C TRP A 237 -19.82 2.84 3.80
N VAL A 238 -18.72 2.16 4.07
CA VAL A 238 -17.88 1.57 3.02
C VAL A 238 -18.02 0.05 3.03
N ALA A 239 -18.53 -0.53 1.94
CA ALA A 239 -18.40 -1.95 1.64
C ALA A 239 -16.97 -2.21 1.12
N GLY A 240 -16.22 -2.98 1.90
CA GLY A 240 -14.82 -3.29 1.66
C GLY A 240 -14.60 -4.57 0.86
N GLN A 241 -13.54 -5.31 1.19
CA GLN A 241 -13.18 -6.52 0.48
C GLN A 241 -14.15 -7.66 0.71
N ILE A 242 -14.32 -8.50 -0.31
CA ILE A 242 -15.08 -9.75 -0.22
C ILE A 242 -14.26 -10.79 0.55
N ALA A 243 -14.85 -11.31 1.63
CA ALA A 243 -14.26 -12.37 2.44
C ALA A 243 -14.57 -13.77 1.89
N SER A 244 -15.78 -13.97 1.36
CA SER A 244 -16.18 -15.22 0.72
C SER A 244 -17.41 -15.01 -0.18
N ILE A 245 -17.60 -15.92 -1.14
CA ILE A 245 -18.79 -15.95 -2.01
C ILE A 245 -19.38 -17.36 -1.99
N ASP A 246 -20.66 -17.45 -1.69
CA ASP A 246 -21.49 -18.63 -1.91
C ASP A 246 -22.27 -18.44 -3.22
N THR A 247 -21.73 -18.99 -4.31
CA THR A 247 -22.33 -18.85 -5.64
C THR A 247 -23.67 -19.58 -5.77
N LEU A 248 -23.84 -20.71 -5.08
CA LEU A 248 -25.09 -21.48 -5.08
C LEU A 248 -26.18 -20.77 -4.29
N GLY A 249 -25.84 -20.26 -3.10
CA GLY A 249 -26.74 -19.46 -2.26
C GLY A 249 -26.85 -18.00 -2.69
N ARG A 250 -26.17 -17.58 -3.77
CA ARG A 250 -26.12 -16.23 -4.30
C ARG A 250 -25.86 -15.17 -3.21
N THR A 251 -24.88 -15.46 -2.36
CA THR A 251 -24.55 -14.69 -1.18
C THR A 251 -23.08 -14.28 -1.19
N VAL A 252 -22.82 -13.03 -0.84
CA VAL A 252 -21.48 -12.47 -0.63
C VAL A 252 -21.29 -12.17 0.84
N TYR A 253 -20.18 -12.59 1.40
CA TYR A 253 -19.69 -12.19 2.70
C TYR A 253 -18.59 -11.16 2.50
N LEU A 254 -18.75 -9.97 3.04
CA LEU A 254 -17.81 -8.88 2.84
C LEU A 254 -17.53 -8.12 4.13
N TYR A 255 -16.39 -7.48 4.18
CA TYR A 255 -16.07 -6.54 5.23
C TYR A 255 -16.72 -5.19 4.96
N GLY A 256 -17.10 -4.49 6.03
CA GLY A 256 -17.62 -3.13 5.94
C GLY A 256 -17.07 -2.25 7.05
N TYR A 257 -17.07 -0.95 6.83
CA TYR A 257 -16.46 0.06 7.67
C TYR A 257 -17.43 1.20 7.93
N GLY A 258 -17.48 1.67 9.19
CA GLY A 258 -18.21 2.87 9.57
C GLY A 258 -19.74 2.77 9.49
N ARG A 259 -20.31 1.56 9.41
CA ARG A 259 -21.76 1.35 9.38
C ARG A 259 -22.38 1.39 10.77
N GLU A 260 -21.70 0.83 11.76
CA GLU A 260 -22.17 0.76 13.15
C GLU A 260 -21.71 2.01 13.91
N LYS A 261 -22.66 2.81 14.44
CA LYS A 261 -22.39 4.16 14.95
C LYS A 261 -21.48 4.23 16.18
N ASP A 262 -21.53 3.20 17.04
CA ASP A 262 -20.78 3.16 18.29
C ASP A 262 -19.46 2.39 18.19
N ILE A 263 -19.09 2.00 16.97
CA ILE A 263 -17.85 1.26 16.69
C ILE A 263 -16.87 2.17 15.94
N ASP A 264 -15.59 2.05 16.24
CA ASP A 264 -14.54 2.77 15.50
C ASP A 264 -14.70 2.52 14.00
N PRO A 265 -14.88 3.56 13.18
CA PRO A 265 -15.11 3.41 11.74
C PRO A 265 -13.91 2.81 10.99
N SER A 266 -12.76 2.65 11.63
CA SER A 266 -11.59 1.97 11.07
C SER A 266 -11.65 0.44 11.22
N TYR A 267 -12.55 -0.08 12.06
CA TYR A 267 -12.72 -1.52 12.23
C TYR A 267 -13.55 -2.11 11.12
N TYR A 268 -13.09 -3.22 10.55
CA TYR A 268 -13.91 -3.96 9.62
C TYR A 268 -14.77 -5.00 10.35
N MET A 269 -16.05 -4.93 10.03
CA MET A 269 -17.10 -5.80 10.49
C MET A 269 -17.51 -6.72 9.35
N LEU A 270 -17.95 -7.93 9.65
CA LEU A 270 -18.43 -8.88 8.64
C LEU A 270 -19.92 -8.68 8.36
N TYR A 271 -20.26 -8.64 7.08
CA TYR A 271 -21.64 -8.54 6.60
C TYR A 271 -21.95 -9.63 5.58
N LYS A 272 -23.24 -10.00 5.54
CA LYS A 272 -23.84 -10.87 4.54
C LYS A 272 -24.71 -10.05 3.60
N VAL A 273 -24.53 -10.23 2.29
CA VAL A 273 -25.23 -9.49 1.22
C VAL A 273 -25.72 -10.48 0.17
N HIS A 274 -26.91 -10.28 -0.37
CA HIS A 274 -27.40 -11.09 -1.48
C HIS A 274 -27.02 -10.47 -2.83
N ILE A 275 -26.63 -11.28 -3.82
CA ILE A 275 -26.19 -10.80 -5.13
C ILE A 275 -27.30 -10.08 -5.89
N ASP A 276 -28.53 -10.59 -5.84
CA ASP A 276 -29.64 -10.17 -6.71
C ASP A 276 -30.60 -9.13 -6.08
N ARG A 277 -30.27 -8.62 -4.91
CA ARG A 277 -31.10 -7.60 -4.23
C ARG A 277 -30.25 -6.77 -3.28
N GLU A 278 -30.71 -5.56 -3.05
CA GLU A 278 -30.14 -4.68 -2.04
C GLU A 278 -30.46 -5.20 -0.63
N GLY A 279 -29.51 -5.04 0.27
CA GLY A 279 -29.67 -5.33 1.70
C GLY A 279 -28.44 -5.93 2.32
N VAL A 280 -28.24 -5.59 3.61
CA VAL A 280 -27.07 -5.95 4.38
C VAL A 280 -27.46 -6.54 5.72
N THR A 281 -26.98 -7.72 6.05
CA THR A 281 -27.16 -8.36 7.35
C THR A 281 -25.83 -8.39 8.09
N PRO A 282 -25.70 -7.78 9.28
CA PRO A 282 -24.48 -7.86 10.08
C PRO A 282 -24.28 -9.29 10.60
N LEU A 283 -23.05 -9.76 10.55
CA LEU A 283 -22.60 -11.03 11.14
C LEU A 283 -21.62 -10.83 12.29
N SER A 284 -20.97 -9.69 12.34
CA SER A 284 -20.19 -9.22 13.49
C SER A 284 -20.96 -8.12 14.21
N THR A 285 -21.00 -8.18 15.54
CA THR A 285 -21.69 -7.21 16.41
C THR A 285 -20.79 -6.74 17.56
N GLU A 286 -19.68 -7.42 17.77
CA GLU A 286 -18.71 -7.12 18.82
C GLU A 286 -17.85 -5.91 18.42
N ASP A 287 -17.62 -4.98 19.35
CA ASP A 287 -16.71 -3.82 19.15
C ASP A 287 -15.26 -4.30 19.06
N GLY A 288 -14.76 -4.40 17.83
CA GLY A 288 -13.40 -4.82 17.54
C GLY A 288 -13.12 -5.01 16.05
N GLN A 289 -11.87 -5.16 15.74
CA GLN A 289 -11.38 -5.51 14.41
C GLN A 289 -11.61 -7.00 14.16
N HIS A 290 -12.42 -7.37 13.18
CA HIS A 290 -12.73 -8.75 12.83
C HIS A 290 -11.88 -9.27 11.69
N GLN A 291 -11.35 -10.46 11.83
CA GLN A 291 -10.65 -11.18 10.77
C GLN A 291 -11.27 -12.58 10.64
N VAL A 292 -11.88 -12.85 9.49
CA VAL A 292 -12.65 -14.08 9.31
C VAL A 292 -12.01 -15.02 8.30
N LYS A 293 -12.18 -16.33 8.55
CA LYS A 293 -11.80 -17.39 7.62
C LYS A 293 -12.96 -18.37 7.47
N PHE A 294 -13.59 -18.34 6.30
CA PHE A 294 -14.66 -19.27 5.97
C PHE A 294 -14.15 -20.70 5.75
N LEU A 295 -14.91 -21.68 6.21
CA LEU A 295 -14.72 -23.08 5.87
C LEU A 295 -15.29 -23.35 4.46
N LYS A 296 -14.84 -24.42 3.81
CA LYS A 296 -15.20 -24.74 2.41
C LYS A 296 -16.71 -24.74 2.10
N SER A 297 -17.54 -25.04 3.09
CA SER A 297 -19.01 -25.11 2.91
C SER A 297 -19.70 -23.74 3.03
N ASN A 298 -19.02 -22.69 3.42
CA ASN A 298 -19.59 -21.39 3.82
C ASN A 298 -20.68 -21.47 4.91
N ARG A 299 -20.82 -22.61 5.58
CA ARG A 299 -21.77 -22.79 6.70
C ARG A 299 -21.22 -22.26 8.00
N TYR A 300 -19.90 -22.28 8.14
CA TYR A 300 -19.17 -21.86 9.33
C TYR A 300 -17.95 -21.04 8.95
N TYR A 301 -17.55 -20.17 9.85
CA TYR A 301 -16.30 -19.42 9.75
C TYR A 301 -15.64 -19.28 11.12
N ILE A 302 -14.33 -19.13 11.11
CA ILE A 302 -13.54 -18.73 12.27
C ILE A 302 -13.48 -17.22 12.26
N ASP A 303 -13.89 -16.59 13.35
CA ASP A 303 -13.81 -15.15 13.58
C ASP A 303 -12.76 -14.87 14.66
N THR A 304 -11.69 -14.20 14.28
CA THR A 304 -10.69 -13.69 15.23
C THR A 304 -10.92 -12.20 15.35
N TYR A 305 -11.32 -11.72 16.53
CA TYR A 305 -11.53 -10.30 16.73
C TYR A 305 -10.82 -9.79 17.98
N SER A 306 -10.33 -8.57 17.89
CA SER A 306 -9.59 -7.89 18.95
C SER A 306 -9.65 -6.38 18.81
N ARG A 307 -9.12 -5.68 19.82
CA ARG A 307 -8.79 -4.25 19.78
C ARG A 307 -7.41 -4.05 20.38
N VAL A 308 -6.84 -2.90 20.25
CA VAL A 308 -5.56 -2.58 20.90
C VAL A 308 -5.62 -2.76 22.43
N ASP A 309 -6.80 -2.56 23.02
CA ASP A 309 -7.09 -2.65 24.45
C ASP A 309 -7.84 -3.94 24.86
N MET A 310 -8.06 -4.85 23.92
CA MET A 310 -8.78 -6.12 24.14
C MET A 310 -8.05 -7.27 23.45
N GLU A 311 -7.73 -8.31 24.22
CA GLU A 311 -7.08 -9.52 23.74
C GLU A 311 -7.91 -10.21 22.65
N PRO A 312 -7.28 -10.94 21.70
CA PRO A 312 -7.99 -11.67 20.68
C PRO A 312 -8.96 -12.71 21.24
N LYS A 313 -10.15 -12.75 20.67
CA LYS A 313 -11.10 -13.86 20.82
C LYS A 313 -11.18 -14.60 19.51
N ILE A 314 -11.11 -15.92 19.58
CA ILE A 314 -11.13 -16.81 18.41
C ILE A 314 -12.36 -17.70 18.52
N MET A 315 -13.37 -17.41 17.69
CA MET A 315 -14.69 -18.04 17.75
C MET A 315 -14.99 -18.81 16.48
N LEU A 316 -15.55 -19.99 16.63
CA LEU A 316 -16.29 -20.64 15.55
C LEU A 316 -17.70 -20.07 15.53
N LYS A 317 -18.12 -19.52 14.39
CA LYS A 317 -19.45 -18.95 14.16
C LYS A 317 -20.13 -19.62 12.97
N ASP A 318 -21.45 -19.67 12.96
CA ASP A 318 -22.23 -20.07 11.80
C ASP A 318 -22.44 -18.90 10.82
N ASN A 319 -22.95 -19.18 9.63
CA ASN A 319 -23.19 -18.18 8.58
C ASN A 319 -24.39 -17.25 8.86
N LYS A 320 -24.93 -17.26 10.07
CA LYS A 320 -25.89 -16.31 10.62
C LYS A 320 -25.23 -15.38 11.66
N GLY A 321 -23.94 -15.60 11.95
CA GLY A 321 -23.18 -14.83 12.94
C GLY A 321 -23.28 -15.37 14.37
N GLN A 322 -23.99 -16.51 14.58
CA GLN A 322 -24.14 -17.10 15.90
C GLN A 322 -22.85 -17.80 16.34
N GLY A 323 -22.33 -17.43 17.51
CA GLY A 323 -21.18 -18.11 18.13
C GLY A 323 -21.53 -19.53 18.55
N ILE A 324 -20.68 -20.49 18.18
CA ILE A 324 -20.83 -21.92 18.50
C ILE A 324 -19.84 -22.35 19.55
N LEU A 325 -18.57 -21.97 19.40
CA LEU A 325 -17.48 -22.43 20.25
C LEU A 325 -16.35 -21.40 20.27
N GLU A 326 -15.84 -21.10 21.46
CA GLU A 326 -14.56 -20.40 21.62
C GLU A 326 -13.42 -21.41 21.40
N LEU A 327 -12.59 -21.14 20.37
CA LEU A 327 -11.55 -22.08 19.92
C LEU A 327 -10.25 -21.92 20.71
N ALA A 328 -9.92 -20.70 21.11
CA ALA A 328 -8.71 -20.40 21.87
C ALA A 328 -8.83 -19.06 22.61
N LYS A 329 -8.10 -18.97 23.69
CA LYS A 329 -7.89 -17.76 24.48
C LYS A 329 -6.39 -17.54 24.66
N PRO A 330 -5.84 -16.37 24.26
CA PRO A 330 -4.43 -16.08 24.45
C PRO A 330 -4.09 -15.96 25.95
N ASP A 331 -2.91 -16.40 26.33
CA ASP A 331 -2.33 -16.16 27.64
C ASP A 331 -1.28 -15.04 27.54
N ILE A 332 -1.57 -13.89 28.14
CA ILE A 332 -0.68 -12.73 28.15
C ILE A 332 -0.23 -12.34 29.58
N GLU A 333 -0.40 -13.25 30.55
CA GLU A 333 -0.06 -12.99 31.96
C GLU A 333 1.41 -12.60 32.13
N LEU A 334 2.32 -13.21 31.37
CA LEU A 334 3.74 -12.89 31.38
C LEU A 334 4.03 -11.45 30.94
N ALA A 335 3.28 -10.94 29.96
CA ALA A 335 3.44 -9.55 29.50
C ALA A 335 3.03 -8.56 30.60
N TYR A 336 1.93 -8.81 31.30
CA TYR A 336 1.52 -8.00 32.45
C TYR A 336 2.52 -8.06 33.59
N LYS A 337 3.04 -9.26 33.93
CA LYS A 337 4.09 -9.42 34.93
C LYS A 337 5.38 -8.69 34.57
N ALA A 338 5.68 -8.56 33.29
CA ALA A 338 6.80 -7.77 32.75
C ALA A 338 6.53 -6.25 32.73
N GLY A 339 5.37 -5.80 33.18
CA GLY A 339 5.00 -4.38 33.23
C GLY A 339 4.37 -3.83 31.96
N TRP A 340 4.02 -4.69 30.98
CA TRP A 340 3.29 -4.23 29.80
C TRP A 340 1.91 -3.68 30.20
N LYS A 341 1.52 -2.54 29.61
CA LYS A 341 0.22 -1.91 29.80
C LYS A 341 -0.52 -1.84 28.47
N LYS A 342 -1.82 -2.06 28.52
CA LYS A 342 -2.71 -1.88 27.36
C LYS A 342 -2.62 -0.44 26.87
N PRO A 343 -2.53 -0.22 25.56
CA PRO A 343 -2.74 1.10 24.99
C PRO A 343 -4.17 1.58 25.24
N GLU A 344 -4.37 2.90 25.21
CA GLU A 344 -5.68 3.51 25.41
C GLU A 344 -6.19 4.11 24.09
N ARG A 345 -7.44 3.81 23.72
CA ARG A 345 -8.09 4.46 22.59
C ARG A 345 -8.56 5.86 22.97
N PHE A 346 -8.47 6.78 22.05
CA PHE A 346 -9.03 8.12 22.21
C PHE A 346 -9.68 8.63 20.91
N VAL A 347 -10.56 9.62 21.06
CA VAL A 347 -11.14 10.37 19.95
C VAL A 347 -10.89 11.85 20.19
N VAL A 348 -10.47 12.55 19.14
CA VAL A 348 -10.28 13.99 19.10
C VAL A 348 -10.88 14.55 17.80
N LYS A 349 -11.08 15.84 17.73
CA LYS A 349 -11.52 16.49 16.49
C LYS A 349 -10.33 16.80 15.58
N ALA A 350 -10.54 16.68 14.28
CA ALA A 350 -9.63 17.22 13.27
C ALA A 350 -9.53 18.75 13.35
N ALA A 351 -8.64 19.36 12.61
CA ALA A 351 -8.46 20.81 12.59
C ALA A 351 -9.69 21.59 12.08
N ASP A 352 -10.66 20.92 11.45
CA ASP A 352 -11.97 21.48 11.08
C ASP A 352 -12.95 21.59 12.27
N ASN A 353 -12.60 21.04 13.43
CA ASN A 353 -13.40 20.94 14.63
C ASN A 353 -14.74 20.16 14.46
N ILE A 354 -14.86 19.37 13.41
CA ILE A 354 -16.06 18.60 13.05
C ILE A 354 -15.73 17.11 12.98
N THR A 355 -14.73 16.73 12.18
CA THR A 355 -14.39 15.34 11.88
C THR A 355 -13.75 14.66 13.09
N ASP A 356 -14.27 13.49 13.47
CA ASP A 356 -13.66 12.68 14.52
C ASP A 356 -12.42 11.94 13.99
N LEU A 357 -11.32 12.07 14.72
CA LEU A 357 -10.07 11.35 14.51
C LEU A 357 -9.90 10.33 15.64
N HIS A 358 -9.70 9.09 15.27
CA HIS A 358 -9.46 7.99 16.20
C HIS A 358 -7.97 7.79 16.39
N GLY A 359 -7.55 7.52 17.60
CA GLY A 359 -6.14 7.35 17.93
C GLY A 359 -5.90 6.38 19.07
N VAL A 360 -4.63 6.04 19.26
CA VAL A 360 -4.13 5.16 20.31
C VAL A 360 -3.02 5.87 21.04
N MET A 361 -3.01 5.71 22.38
CA MET A 361 -2.03 6.29 23.29
C MET A 361 -1.34 5.19 24.09
N TRP A 362 -0.01 5.22 24.11
CA TRP A 362 0.84 4.37 24.93
C TRP A 362 1.43 5.18 26.07
N LYS A 363 1.45 4.58 27.25
CA LYS A 363 1.98 5.18 28.48
C LYS A 363 3.15 4.36 29.05
N PRO A 364 4.08 4.97 29.78
CA PRO A 364 5.15 4.22 30.47
C PRO A 364 4.61 3.10 31.38
N ALA A 365 5.40 2.04 31.61
CA ALA A 365 5.03 0.98 32.56
C ALA A 365 4.83 1.52 33.97
N ASP A 366 5.67 2.46 34.40
CA ASP A 366 5.63 3.18 35.68
C ASP A 366 4.85 4.49 35.62
N PHE A 367 3.87 4.58 34.69
CA PHE A 367 3.07 5.78 34.52
C PHE A 367 2.43 6.27 35.81
N ASP A 368 2.64 7.54 36.12
CA ASP A 368 2.12 8.26 37.27
C ASP A 368 1.39 9.54 36.77
N SER A 369 0.09 9.61 36.96
CA SER A 369 -0.74 10.71 36.51
C SER A 369 -0.42 12.08 37.16
N THR A 370 0.39 12.08 38.23
CA THR A 370 0.85 13.32 38.89
C THR A 370 2.10 13.91 38.25
N LYS A 371 2.79 13.12 37.39
CA LYS A 371 3.97 13.56 36.63
C LYS A 371 3.54 14.13 35.27
N VAL A 372 4.45 14.87 34.64
CA VAL A 372 4.22 15.49 33.32
C VAL A 372 5.24 14.93 32.33
N TYR A 373 4.76 14.36 31.24
CA TYR A 373 5.53 13.64 30.23
C TYR A 373 5.58 14.40 28.91
N PRO A 374 6.71 14.45 28.19
CA PRO A 374 6.73 14.84 26.80
C PRO A 374 5.86 13.89 25.94
N ILE A 375 5.36 14.38 24.82
CA ILE A 375 4.54 13.60 23.89
C ILE A 375 5.26 13.41 22.57
N ILE A 376 5.17 12.21 21.98
CA ILE A 376 5.68 11.88 20.65
C ILE A 376 4.51 11.36 19.81
N SER A 377 4.28 11.99 18.64
CA SER A 377 3.38 11.48 17.62
C SER A 377 4.16 10.59 16.65
N VAL A 378 3.73 9.33 16.52
CA VAL A 378 4.23 8.39 15.51
C VAL A 378 3.29 8.44 14.33
N VAL A 379 3.81 8.84 13.14
CA VAL A 379 2.97 9.22 12.01
C VAL A 379 3.28 8.44 10.73
N TYR A 380 2.22 8.15 10.00
CA TYR A 380 2.27 7.74 8.59
C TYR A 380 0.97 8.19 7.92
N PRO A 381 0.99 9.26 7.12
CA PRO A 381 -0.23 9.92 6.66
C PRO A 381 -1.08 9.12 5.67
N GLY A 382 -0.64 8.00 5.19
CA GLY A 382 -1.34 7.21 4.19
C GLY A 382 -0.87 7.59 2.76
N PRO A 383 -1.71 7.63 1.76
CA PRO A 383 -3.17 7.83 1.74
C PRO A 383 -4.01 6.54 1.53
N TYR A 384 -3.47 5.37 1.55
CA TYR A 384 -4.18 4.14 1.16
C TYR A 384 -4.40 3.13 2.30
N PHE A 385 -3.84 3.38 3.47
CA PHE A 385 -4.13 2.59 4.67
C PHE A 385 -3.93 3.42 5.95
N GLY A 386 -4.77 3.19 6.95
CA GLY A 386 -4.60 3.77 8.28
C GLY A 386 -3.39 3.14 8.99
N HIS A 387 -2.55 3.97 9.62
CA HIS A 387 -1.39 3.49 10.37
C HIS A 387 -1.69 3.23 11.85
N VAL A 388 -2.80 3.74 12.35
CA VAL A 388 -3.23 3.53 13.74
C VAL A 388 -3.58 2.06 13.94
N PRO A 389 -2.98 1.36 14.92
CA PRO A 389 -3.32 -0.02 15.18
C PRO A 389 -4.80 -0.21 15.53
N THR A 390 -5.44 -1.19 14.92
CA THR A 390 -6.86 -1.51 15.12
C THR A 390 -7.07 -2.82 15.87
N SER A 391 -6.04 -3.66 15.98
CA SER A 391 -6.08 -4.97 16.62
C SER A 391 -5.03 -5.09 17.71
N PHE A 392 -5.19 -6.09 18.57
CA PHE A 392 -4.29 -6.36 19.66
C PHE A 392 -2.89 -6.76 19.17
N THR A 393 -1.88 -6.17 19.76
CA THR A 393 -0.48 -6.58 19.64
C THR A 393 0.29 -6.24 20.91
N LEU A 394 1.23 -7.08 21.29
CA LEU A 394 2.17 -6.79 22.38
C LEU A 394 3.32 -5.89 21.92
N GLU A 395 3.62 -5.90 20.64
CA GLU A 395 4.67 -5.09 20.01
C GLU A 395 4.08 -4.28 18.87
N ASP A 396 4.22 -2.98 18.94
CA ASP A 396 3.75 -2.03 17.95
C ASP A 396 4.90 -1.10 17.53
N ARG A 397 5.27 -1.12 16.30
CA ARG A 397 6.16 -0.20 15.56
C ARG A 397 6.95 0.80 16.41
N CYS A 398 7.59 0.40 17.51
CA CYS A 398 8.32 1.21 18.48
C CYS A 398 7.50 2.02 19.51
N CYS A 399 6.18 2.13 19.40
CA CYS A 399 5.40 2.98 20.32
C CYS A 399 5.55 2.54 21.78
N THR A 400 5.42 1.23 22.04
CA THR A 400 5.61 0.68 23.39
C THR A 400 7.02 0.97 23.92
N ARG A 401 8.07 0.81 23.08
CA ARG A 401 9.46 1.03 23.49
C ARG A 401 9.75 2.50 23.80
N LEU A 402 9.26 3.42 22.97
CA LEU A 402 9.34 4.86 23.25
C LEU A 402 8.62 5.24 24.54
N ALA A 403 7.43 4.67 24.77
CA ALA A 403 6.69 4.92 26.00
C ALA A 403 7.49 4.49 27.26
N GLN A 404 8.20 3.33 27.20
CA GLN A 404 9.05 2.85 28.31
C GLN A 404 10.20 3.81 28.66
N LEU A 405 10.58 4.71 27.76
CA LEU A 405 11.60 5.74 28.02
C LEU A 405 11.06 6.96 28.78
N GLY A 406 9.77 7.01 29.06
CA GLY A 406 9.14 8.12 29.78
C GLY A 406 8.42 9.13 28.88
N PHE A 407 7.92 8.68 27.73
CA PHE A 407 7.10 9.49 26.82
C PHE A 407 5.63 9.05 26.86
N ILE A 408 4.72 9.99 26.65
CA ILE A 408 3.41 9.66 26.10
C ILE A 408 3.59 9.52 24.59
N VAL A 409 3.19 8.38 24.02
CA VAL A 409 3.29 8.14 22.59
C VAL A 409 1.89 8.01 22.02
N ILE A 410 1.64 8.64 20.88
CA ILE A 410 0.35 8.57 20.19
C ILE A 410 0.53 8.18 18.73
N ALA A 411 -0.49 7.53 18.20
CA ALA A 411 -0.76 7.46 16.77
C ALA A 411 -2.20 7.91 16.55
N VAL A 412 -2.44 8.79 15.60
CA VAL A 412 -3.78 9.32 15.31
C VAL A 412 -4.05 9.26 13.81
N SER A 413 -5.27 8.81 13.44
CA SER A 413 -5.76 8.81 12.07
C SER A 413 -5.98 10.25 11.61
N HIS A 414 -5.41 10.63 10.46
CA HIS A 414 -5.59 11.95 9.88
C HIS A 414 -6.61 11.89 8.75
N ARG A 415 -7.32 12.97 8.46
CA ARG A 415 -8.14 13.02 7.24
C ARG A 415 -7.26 12.71 6.03
N GLY A 416 -7.73 11.85 5.14
CA GLY A 416 -6.99 11.43 3.95
C GLY A 416 -6.12 10.18 4.13
N ASP A 417 -6.03 9.58 5.30
CA ASP A 417 -5.13 8.44 5.55
C ASP A 417 -5.65 7.07 5.05
N THR A 418 -6.96 6.93 4.87
CA THR A 418 -7.56 5.63 4.54
C THR A 418 -8.77 5.74 3.63
N PRO A 419 -8.97 4.81 2.67
CA PRO A 419 -10.18 4.74 1.86
C PRO A 419 -11.42 4.22 2.62
N MET A 420 -11.24 3.78 3.86
CA MET A 420 -12.29 3.08 4.61
C MET A 420 -13.30 4.02 5.29
N ARG A 421 -13.14 5.31 5.16
CA ARG A 421 -14.03 6.33 5.74
C ARG A 421 -14.79 7.16 4.69
N GLY A 422 -14.93 6.62 3.49
CA GLY A 422 -15.61 7.26 2.36
C GLY A 422 -14.73 8.21 1.56
N LYS A 423 -15.21 8.57 0.38
CA LYS A 423 -14.46 9.29 -0.65
C LYS A 423 -14.01 10.68 -0.21
N ALA A 424 -14.88 11.44 0.43
CA ALA A 424 -14.58 12.81 0.88
C ALA A 424 -13.46 12.83 1.94
N TYR A 425 -13.50 11.89 2.90
CA TYR A 425 -12.45 11.74 3.89
C TYR A 425 -11.12 11.32 3.24
N HIS A 426 -11.16 10.28 2.43
CA HIS A 426 -9.97 9.69 1.80
C HIS A 426 -9.24 10.68 0.87
N ARG A 427 -9.99 11.42 0.06
CA ARG A 427 -9.41 12.34 -0.94
C ARG A 427 -9.11 13.74 -0.42
N PHE A 428 -9.19 13.93 0.90
CA PHE A 428 -8.89 15.21 1.55
C PHE A 428 -7.47 15.72 1.23
N GLY A 429 -6.51 14.79 1.12
CA GLY A 429 -5.10 15.11 0.81
C GLY A 429 -4.79 15.28 -0.68
N TYR A 430 -5.74 15.03 -1.61
CA TYR A 430 -5.44 15.05 -3.04
C TYR A 430 -4.85 16.39 -3.51
N GLY A 431 -3.70 16.30 -4.20
CA GLY A 431 -2.97 17.48 -4.68
C GLY A 431 -2.22 18.25 -3.59
N ASN A 432 -2.27 17.82 -2.34
CA ASN A 432 -1.64 18.50 -1.20
C ASN A 432 -1.00 17.52 -0.20
N MET A 433 -0.31 16.50 -0.70
CA MET A 433 0.22 15.40 0.12
C MET A 433 1.27 15.84 1.17
N ARG A 434 1.87 17.03 1.04
CA ARG A 434 2.79 17.55 2.06
C ARG A 434 2.07 18.09 3.29
N ASP A 435 1.02 18.87 3.09
CA ASP A 435 0.49 19.74 4.14
C ASP A 435 -0.81 19.23 4.78
N TYR A 436 -1.56 18.32 4.11
CA TYR A 436 -2.90 17.95 4.52
C TYR A 436 -3.03 17.34 5.93
N PRO A 437 -2.06 16.52 6.44
CA PRO A 437 -2.22 15.88 7.74
C PRO A 437 -1.69 16.73 8.90
N LEU A 438 -0.90 17.78 8.61
CA LEU A 438 -0.09 18.48 9.61
C LEU A 438 -0.95 19.20 10.65
N ALA A 439 -2.02 19.88 10.21
CA ALA A 439 -2.92 20.59 11.08
C ALA A 439 -3.71 19.64 11.98
N ASP A 440 -4.13 18.48 11.46
CA ASP A 440 -4.88 17.48 12.21
C ASP A 440 -4.03 16.88 13.34
N ASP A 441 -2.75 16.54 13.07
CA ASP A 441 -1.83 16.02 14.08
C ASP A 441 -1.57 17.04 15.19
N LYS A 442 -1.23 18.28 14.81
CA LYS A 442 -1.02 19.36 15.77
C LYS A 442 -2.24 19.58 16.65
N TYR A 443 -3.42 19.67 16.06
CA TYR A 443 -4.68 19.93 16.78
C TYR A 443 -5.06 18.76 17.70
N ALA A 444 -4.81 17.53 17.28
CA ALA A 444 -4.99 16.36 18.13
C ALA A 444 -4.12 16.42 19.39
N ILE A 445 -2.83 16.72 19.24
CA ILE A 445 -1.90 16.87 20.38
C ILE A 445 -2.34 17.98 21.31
N GLU A 446 -2.75 19.14 20.79
CA GLU A 446 -3.25 20.26 21.59
C GLU A 446 -4.49 19.92 22.40
N GLN A 447 -5.44 19.15 21.81
CA GLN A 447 -6.62 18.68 22.53
C GLN A 447 -6.27 17.69 23.63
N LEU A 448 -5.36 16.75 23.38
CA LEU A 448 -4.89 15.80 24.38
C LEU A 448 -4.17 16.50 25.54
N ALA A 449 -3.31 17.46 25.25
CA ALA A 449 -2.60 18.24 26.28
C ALA A 449 -3.54 19.12 27.13
N ARG A 450 -4.67 19.57 26.56
CA ARG A 450 -5.74 20.26 27.34
C ARG A 450 -6.57 19.28 28.17
N ARG A 451 -6.79 18.06 27.67
CA ARG A 451 -7.59 17.02 28.33
C ARG A 451 -6.85 16.37 29.49
N TYR A 452 -5.55 16.18 29.35
CA TYR A 452 -4.73 15.42 30.27
C TYR A 452 -3.56 16.25 30.82
N SER A 453 -3.59 16.59 32.12
CA SER A 453 -2.57 17.37 32.81
C SER A 453 -1.17 16.73 32.79
N PHE A 454 -1.10 15.42 32.61
CA PHE A 454 0.17 14.68 32.50
C PHE A 454 0.87 14.81 31.15
N ILE A 455 0.27 15.48 30.15
CA ILE A 455 0.89 15.70 28.82
C ILE A 455 1.51 17.09 28.75
N ASN A 456 2.81 17.14 28.45
CA ASN A 456 3.51 18.38 28.21
C ASN A 456 3.40 18.84 26.74
N GLY A 457 2.39 19.63 26.44
CA GLY A 457 2.20 20.21 25.09
C GLY A 457 3.28 21.20 24.62
N LYS A 458 4.31 21.49 25.45
CA LYS A 458 5.47 22.29 25.08
C LYS A 458 6.70 21.45 24.71
N LYS A 459 6.66 20.15 24.97
CA LYS A 459 7.70 19.17 24.64
C LYS A 459 7.15 18.09 23.71
N VAL A 460 6.98 18.47 22.44
CA VAL A 460 6.35 17.65 21.41
C VAL A 460 7.41 17.09 20.46
N GLY A 461 7.42 15.79 20.28
CA GLY A 461 8.21 15.08 19.28
C GLY A 461 7.34 14.49 18.17
N ILE A 462 7.95 14.17 17.03
CA ILE A 462 7.31 13.49 15.91
C ILE A 462 8.29 12.51 15.26
N TYR A 463 7.80 11.33 14.90
CA TYR A 463 8.58 10.27 14.25
C TYR A 463 7.78 9.63 13.12
N GLY A 464 8.45 9.39 12.00
CA GLY A 464 7.87 8.61 10.92
C GLY A 464 8.91 8.07 9.95
N HIS A 465 8.50 7.01 9.25
CA HIS A 465 9.29 6.37 8.20
C HIS A 465 8.59 6.52 6.85
N SER A 466 9.33 6.63 5.74
CA SER A 466 8.77 6.78 4.39
C SER A 466 7.85 7.99 4.27
N GLY A 467 6.59 7.85 3.88
CA GLY A 467 5.58 8.92 3.96
C GLY A 467 5.48 9.57 5.34
N GLY A 468 5.70 8.81 6.42
CA GLY A 468 5.81 9.36 7.78
C GLY A 468 7.06 10.21 7.99
N GLY A 469 8.19 9.85 7.39
CA GLY A 469 9.41 10.66 7.39
C GLY A 469 9.21 11.97 6.63
N PHE A 470 8.51 11.92 5.50
CA PHE A 470 8.07 13.09 4.77
C PHE A 470 7.24 14.04 5.64
N MET A 471 6.22 13.48 6.33
CA MET A 471 5.36 14.24 7.25
C MET A 471 6.13 14.79 8.46
N ALA A 472 7.02 14.00 9.09
CA ALA A 472 7.76 14.43 10.27
C ALA A 472 8.65 15.67 9.98
N ALA A 473 9.37 15.65 8.85
CA ALA A 473 10.16 16.81 8.42
C ALA A 473 9.28 17.99 8.03
N ALA A 474 8.16 17.78 7.34
CA ALA A 474 7.21 18.82 7.00
C ALA A 474 6.62 19.47 8.27
N ALA A 475 6.25 18.68 9.28
CA ALA A 475 5.61 19.14 10.51
C ALA A 475 6.53 20.08 11.31
N ILE A 476 7.79 19.68 11.56
CA ILE A 476 8.73 20.50 12.34
C ILE A 476 9.13 21.78 11.61
N CYS A 477 9.14 21.78 10.27
CA CYS A 477 9.42 22.98 9.48
C CYS A 477 8.17 23.86 9.29
N THR A 478 6.96 23.32 9.32
CA THR A 478 5.72 24.09 9.20
C THR A 478 5.29 24.70 10.54
N TYR A 479 5.48 23.95 11.64
CA TYR A 479 5.16 24.40 13.00
C TYR A 479 6.41 24.41 13.91
N PRO A 480 7.43 25.24 13.61
CA PRO A 480 8.75 25.20 14.25
C PRO A 480 8.72 25.57 15.74
N ASP A 481 7.69 26.28 16.19
CA ASP A 481 7.51 26.62 17.61
C ASP A 481 6.70 25.57 18.37
N PHE A 482 6.11 24.60 17.69
CA PHE A 482 5.32 23.52 18.28
C PHE A 482 6.14 22.24 18.43
N TYR A 483 6.63 21.65 17.33
CA TYR A 483 7.47 20.44 17.37
C TYR A 483 8.89 20.81 17.76
N LYS A 484 9.44 20.12 18.80
CA LYS A 484 10.77 20.37 19.36
C LYS A 484 11.82 19.41 18.84
N ALA A 485 11.42 18.16 18.52
CA ALA A 485 12.28 17.14 17.98
C ALA A 485 11.55 16.32 16.92
N ALA A 486 12.21 16.04 15.80
CA ALA A 486 11.68 15.21 14.74
C ALA A 486 12.70 14.19 14.26
N VAL A 487 12.26 12.95 14.06
CA VAL A 487 13.05 11.89 13.41
C VAL A 487 12.36 11.51 12.11
N SER A 488 13.01 11.79 11.00
CA SER A 488 12.51 11.60 9.65
C SER A 488 13.33 10.53 8.95
N CYS A 489 12.71 9.35 8.74
CA CYS A 489 13.37 8.19 8.19
C CYS A 489 12.91 7.92 6.75
N SER A 490 13.85 7.77 5.82
CA SER A 490 13.61 7.44 4.40
C SER A 490 12.46 8.25 3.79
N GLY A 491 12.38 9.56 4.12
CA GLY A 491 11.27 10.41 3.73
C GLY A 491 11.35 10.84 2.26
N ASN A 492 10.24 10.75 1.55
CA ASN A 492 10.10 11.21 0.16
C ASN A 492 9.96 12.74 0.09
N HIS A 493 10.99 13.48 0.51
CA HIS A 493 10.98 14.93 0.71
C HIS A 493 10.69 15.77 -0.54
N ASP A 494 10.84 15.18 -1.72
CA ASP A 494 10.53 15.81 -3.01
C ASP A 494 9.78 14.85 -3.93
N ASN A 495 8.46 14.88 -3.89
CA ASN A 495 7.64 13.97 -4.68
C ASN A 495 7.69 14.23 -6.20
N ASN A 496 8.42 15.26 -6.66
CA ASN A 496 8.72 15.45 -8.09
C ASN A 496 9.74 14.42 -8.63
N ILE A 497 10.46 13.75 -7.72
CA ILE A 497 11.42 12.69 -8.05
C ILE A 497 11.07 11.35 -7.36
N TYR A 498 9.80 11.17 -6.98
CA TYR A 498 9.30 9.94 -6.39
C TYR A 498 8.57 9.08 -7.42
N ASN A 499 8.10 7.92 -7.01
CA ASN A 499 7.40 6.95 -7.85
C ASN A 499 6.22 7.58 -8.63
N ARG A 500 6.21 7.41 -9.95
CA ARG A 500 5.19 7.96 -10.86
C ARG A 500 3.78 7.55 -10.45
N GLY A 501 3.53 6.25 -10.29
CA GLY A 501 2.20 5.73 -10.00
C GLY A 501 1.60 6.35 -8.73
N TRP A 502 2.40 6.40 -7.65
CA TRP A 502 1.99 7.04 -6.40
C TRP A 502 1.84 8.56 -6.56
N GLY A 503 2.83 9.21 -7.15
CA GLY A 503 2.84 10.66 -7.33
C GLY A 503 1.65 11.16 -8.13
N GLU A 504 1.41 10.57 -9.30
CA GLU A 504 0.33 10.96 -10.20
C GLU A 504 -1.05 10.59 -9.66
N CYS A 505 -1.19 9.45 -8.97
CA CYS A 505 -2.46 9.03 -8.37
C CYS A 505 -2.93 10.01 -7.29
N TYR A 506 -2.08 10.32 -6.32
CA TYR A 506 -2.49 11.05 -5.11
C TYR A 506 -2.27 12.56 -5.16
N ASN A 507 -1.39 13.05 -6.04
CA ASN A 507 -1.26 14.49 -6.26
C ASN A 507 -1.94 14.98 -7.55
N GLY A 508 -2.32 14.07 -8.43
CA GLY A 508 -2.85 14.37 -9.75
C GLY A 508 -1.77 14.75 -10.74
N VAL A 509 -1.99 14.40 -12.00
CA VAL A 509 -1.17 14.80 -13.13
C VAL A 509 -2.06 15.49 -14.17
N LYS A 510 -1.56 16.54 -14.79
CA LYS A 510 -2.31 17.29 -15.81
C LYS A 510 -1.89 16.84 -17.19
N GLU A 511 -2.84 16.35 -17.97
CA GLU A 511 -2.66 16.16 -19.41
C GLU A 511 -2.47 17.54 -20.05
N VAL A 512 -1.46 17.66 -20.89
CA VAL A 512 -1.16 18.86 -21.67
C VAL A 512 -1.01 18.49 -23.12
N GLU A 513 -1.68 19.22 -23.99
CA GLU A 513 -1.54 19.13 -25.43
C GLU A 513 -0.58 20.22 -25.89
N LYS A 514 0.44 19.85 -26.65
CA LYS A 514 1.37 20.79 -27.27
C LYS A 514 1.28 20.63 -28.78
N VAL A 515 1.13 21.74 -29.47
CA VAL A 515 1.32 21.78 -30.90
C VAL A 515 2.83 21.86 -31.16
N VAL A 516 3.36 20.84 -31.81
CA VAL A 516 4.77 20.77 -32.23
C VAL A 516 4.84 20.88 -33.73
N LYS A 517 5.75 21.72 -34.23
CA LYS A 517 6.02 21.82 -35.66
C LYS A 517 7.19 20.93 -36.03
N ASP A 518 7.02 20.10 -37.05
CA ASP A 518 8.12 19.34 -37.63
C ASP A 518 9.09 20.25 -38.40
N SER A 519 10.19 19.69 -38.89
CA SER A 519 11.19 20.43 -39.71
C SER A 519 10.64 20.99 -41.02
N LEU A 520 9.44 20.56 -41.44
CA LEU A 520 8.73 21.02 -42.65
C LEU A 520 7.63 22.02 -42.30
N GLY A 521 7.43 22.36 -41.01
CA GLY A 521 6.43 23.31 -40.54
C GLY A 521 5.03 22.73 -40.35
N ASN A 522 4.84 21.41 -40.51
CA ASN A 522 3.56 20.74 -40.24
C ASN A 522 3.30 20.70 -38.74
N GLU A 523 2.09 21.08 -38.36
CA GLU A 523 1.67 21.04 -36.94
C GLU A 523 1.17 19.64 -36.58
N THR A 524 1.78 19.05 -35.54
CA THR A 524 1.32 17.83 -34.91
C THR A 524 0.99 18.10 -33.45
N LYS A 525 -0.02 17.40 -32.92
CA LYS A 525 -0.36 17.49 -31.52
C LYS A 525 0.42 16.42 -30.76
N GLU A 526 1.28 16.84 -29.86
CA GLU A 526 1.91 15.95 -28.88
C GLU A 526 1.18 16.04 -27.57
N TYR A 527 0.81 14.88 -27.02
CA TYR A 527 0.30 14.75 -25.66
C TYR A 527 1.47 14.60 -24.70
N GLY A 528 1.33 15.19 -23.53
CA GLY A 528 2.29 15.07 -22.46
C GLY A 528 1.61 15.24 -21.11
N TYR A 529 2.40 15.13 -20.07
CA TYR A 529 1.91 15.25 -18.70
C TYR A 529 2.73 16.29 -17.95
N LYS A 530 2.07 17.10 -17.14
CA LYS A 530 2.73 18.08 -16.27
C LYS A 530 2.45 17.75 -14.82
N PHE A 531 3.53 17.62 -14.07
CA PHE A 531 3.50 17.39 -12.63
C PHE A 531 4.41 18.39 -11.93
N ASN A 532 3.96 18.96 -10.84
CA ASN A 532 4.77 19.82 -9.97
C ASN A 532 4.08 19.93 -8.61
N VAL A 533 4.76 19.47 -7.56
CA VAL A 533 4.26 19.53 -6.18
C VAL A 533 5.30 20.19 -5.26
N LYS A 534 4.83 20.75 -4.17
CA LYS A 534 5.67 21.43 -3.19
C LYS A 534 6.53 20.44 -2.41
N PRO A 535 7.86 20.50 -2.50
CA PRO A 535 8.76 19.66 -1.71
C PRO A 535 8.97 20.21 -0.30
N ASN A 536 9.51 19.37 0.61
CA ASN A 536 9.91 19.81 1.95
C ASN A 536 11.08 20.80 1.93
N THR A 537 11.90 20.79 0.89
CA THR A 537 13.05 21.69 0.75
C THR A 537 12.67 23.18 0.78
N GLU A 538 11.46 23.54 0.31
CA GLU A 538 10.97 24.92 0.34
C GLU A 538 10.79 25.48 1.76
N ILE A 539 10.50 24.61 2.73
CA ILE A 539 10.20 24.99 4.12
C ILE A 539 11.36 24.71 5.07
N ALA A 540 12.47 24.12 4.61
CA ALA A 540 13.64 23.79 5.41
C ALA A 540 14.19 24.99 6.20
N LYS A 541 14.15 26.19 5.62
CA LYS A 541 14.57 27.46 6.25
C LYS A 541 13.83 27.80 7.54
N ASN A 542 12.67 27.23 7.78
CA ASN A 542 11.85 27.52 8.96
C ASN A 542 12.24 26.67 10.18
N LEU A 543 13.11 25.67 10.03
CA LEU A 543 13.51 24.77 11.13
C LEU A 543 14.04 25.57 12.33
N LYS A 544 13.49 25.30 13.53
CA LYS A 544 13.96 25.85 14.82
C LYS A 544 14.28 24.76 15.84
N GLY A 545 13.57 23.64 15.78
CA GLY A 545 13.77 22.48 16.65
C GLY A 545 14.90 21.57 16.16
N HIS A 546 14.99 20.39 16.75
CA HIS A 546 16.00 19.39 16.42
C HIS A 546 15.45 18.39 15.40
N LEU A 547 16.13 18.22 14.28
CA LEU A 547 15.76 17.30 13.20
C LEU A 547 16.87 16.27 13.00
N MET A 548 16.50 14.99 12.98
CA MET A 548 17.37 13.91 12.54
C MET A 548 16.82 13.32 11.23
N LEU A 549 17.61 13.37 10.17
CA LEU A 549 17.35 12.73 8.88
C LEU A 549 18.05 11.37 8.84
N VAL A 550 17.33 10.34 8.39
CA VAL A 550 17.89 8.98 8.26
C VAL A 550 17.56 8.42 6.87
N THR A 551 18.51 7.74 6.24
CA THR A 551 18.31 7.05 4.95
C THR A 551 19.23 5.84 4.83
N GLY A 552 18.80 4.81 4.10
CA GLY A 552 19.69 3.77 3.58
C GLY A 552 20.30 4.22 2.25
N ASP A 553 21.60 3.97 2.02
CA ASP A 553 22.26 4.39 0.77
C ASP A 553 21.90 3.53 -0.45
N MET A 554 21.31 2.34 -0.21
CA MET A 554 20.82 1.41 -1.24
C MET A 554 19.29 1.44 -1.41
N ASP A 555 18.61 2.46 -0.91
CA ASP A 555 17.16 2.58 -1.02
C ASP A 555 16.73 2.89 -2.47
N LYS A 556 16.15 1.88 -3.13
CA LYS A 556 15.60 2.00 -4.50
C LYS A 556 14.16 2.52 -4.54
N ASN A 557 13.45 2.48 -3.40
CA ASN A 557 12.07 2.98 -3.30
C ASN A 557 12.07 4.50 -3.08
N VAL A 558 12.58 4.96 -1.95
CA VAL A 558 12.80 6.38 -1.67
C VAL A 558 14.29 6.67 -1.78
N ASN A 559 14.73 6.92 -3.00
CA ASN A 559 16.15 7.11 -3.28
C ASN A 559 16.81 8.11 -2.31
N PRO A 560 18.03 7.87 -1.82
CA PRO A 560 18.76 8.77 -0.90
C PRO A 560 18.81 10.23 -1.34
N ALA A 561 18.66 10.50 -2.64
CA ALA A 561 18.57 11.86 -3.18
C ALA A 561 17.48 12.72 -2.51
N HIS A 562 16.37 12.13 -2.04
CA HIS A 562 15.35 12.85 -1.28
C HIS A 562 15.92 13.45 0.00
N THR A 563 16.64 12.62 0.78
CA THR A 563 17.28 13.03 2.03
C THR A 563 18.41 14.01 1.77
N TYR A 564 19.23 13.80 0.74
CA TYR A 564 20.34 14.70 0.40
C TYR A 564 19.85 16.06 -0.07
N ARG A 565 18.76 16.15 -0.85
CA ARG A 565 18.15 17.44 -1.22
C ARG A 565 17.61 18.18 0.00
N MET A 566 17.00 17.47 0.96
CA MET A 566 16.54 18.09 2.20
C MET A 566 17.72 18.58 3.05
N ALA A 567 18.78 17.81 3.18
CA ALA A 567 20.02 18.19 3.86
C ALA A 567 20.66 19.43 3.20
N GLN A 568 20.75 19.47 1.87
CA GLN A 568 21.26 20.63 1.12
C GLN A 568 20.45 21.89 1.43
N ALA A 569 19.13 21.81 1.39
CA ALA A 569 18.25 22.95 1.70
C ALA A 569 18.41 23.46 3.14
N LEU A 570 18.66 22.56 4.11
CA LEU A 570 18.97 22.91 5.50
C LEU A 570 20.33 23.60 5.62
N ILE A 571 21.36 23.10 4.94
CA ILE A 571 22.71 23.68 4.90
C ILE A 571 22.65 25.10 4.31
N GLU A 572 22.00 25.27 3.17
CA GLU A 572 21.82 26.59 2.52
C GLU A 572 21.09 27.60 3.41
N ALA A 573 20.15 27.09 4.23
CA ALA A 573 19.40 27.90 5.19
C ALA A 573 20.16 28.12 6.51
N GLY A 574 21.40 27.60 6.66
CA GLY A 574 22.19 27.70 7.88
C GLY A 574 21.57 27.03 9.09
N LYS A 575 20.86 25.89 8.87
CA LYS A 575 20.19 25.13 9.92
C LYS A 575 21.06 23.97 10.39
N ASP A 576 21.07 23.76 11.71
CA ASP A 576 21.71 22.60 12.33
C ASP A 576 20.76 21.41 12.35
N PHE A 577 21.26 20.21 12.03
CA PHE A 577 20.50 18.96 12.01
C PHE A 577 21.40 17.73 12.14
N ASP A 578 20.86 16.65 12.66
CA ASP A 578 21.53 15.33 12.66
C ASP A 578 21.23 14.58 11.36
N MET A 579 22.20 13.82 10.88
CA MET A 579 22.01 12.93 9.73
C MET A 579 22.64 11.56 9.98
N LEU A 580 21.91 10.51 9.62
CA LEU A 580 22.37 9.13 9.64
C LEU A 580 22.15 8.50 8.26
N VAL A 581 23.25 8.19 7.56
CA VAL A 581 23.21 7.31 6.40
C VAL A 581 23.58 5.91 6.87
N ILE A 582 22.76 4.91 6.52
CA ILE A 582 22.99 3.51 6.88
C ILE A 582 23.53 2.77 5.64
N PRO A 583 24.84 2.47 5.62
CA PRO A 583 25.47 1.84 4.45
C PRO A 583 24.91 0.45 4.18
N GLY A 584 24.70 0.12 2.90
CA GLY A 584 24.16 -1.15 2.44
C GLY A 584 22.67 -1.37 2.70
N ALA A 585 22.00 -0.43 3.37
CA ALA A 585 20.59 -0.58 3.70
C ALA A 585 19.67 -0.07 2.57
N GLY A 586 18.59 -0.81 2.30
CA GLY A 586 17.48 -0.38 1.45
C GLY A 586 16.46 0.49 2.19
N HIS A 587 15.18 0.40 1.75
CA HIS A 587 14.09 1.18 2.35
C HIS A 587 13.80 0.81 3.81
N GLY A 588 14.00 -0.45 4.20
CA GLY A 588 14.11 -0.91 5.60
C GLY A 588 15.59 -1.08 5.96
N TYR A 589 15.93 -0.94 7.23
CA TYR A 589 17.33 -0.91 7.66
C TYR A 589 17.89 -2.29 8.04
N GLY A 590 17.05 -3.33 8.05
CA GLY A 590 17.44 -4.72 8.23
C GLY A 590 18.27 -4.97 9.50
N SER A 591 19.50 -5.47 9.36
CA SER A 591 20.38 -5.74 10.51
C SER A 591 20.75 -4.49 11.31
N ALA A 592 20.62 -3.29 10.73
CA ALA A 592 20.91 -2.02 11.39
C ALA A 592 19.71 -1.43 12.14
N ASP A 593 18.51 -2.05 12.09
CA ASP A 593 17.30 -1.54 12.76
C ASP A 593 17.55 -1.29 14.25
N LYS A 594 18.19 -2.23 14.95
CA LYS A 594 18.51 -2.08 16.39
C LYS A 594 19.45 -0.90 16.67
N TYR A 595 20.41 -0.65 15.80
CA TYR A 595 21.31 0.51 15.94
C TYR A 595 20.56 1.82 15.71
N PHE A 596 19.75 1.88 14.66
CA PHE A 596 18.90 3.02 14.35
C PHE A 596 17.93 3.32 15.50
N GLU A 597 17.20 2.32 16.01
CA GLU A 597 16.27 2.49 17.15
C GLU A 597 16.96 3.12 18.35
N LYS A 598 18.14 2.60 18.76
CA LYS A 598 18.92 3.16 19.87
C LYS A 598 19.29 4.62 19.62
N LYS A 599 19.69 4.97 18.39
CA LYS A 599 20.04 6.35 18.04
C LYS A 599 18.80 7.26 18.11
N MET A 600 17.65 6.82 17.64
CA MET A 600 16.37 7.53 17.74
C MET A 600 15.98 7.73 19.22
N TYR A 601 16.08 6.71 20.06
CA TYR A 601 15.75 6.80 21.49
C TYR A 601 16.63 7.82 22.20
N ARG A 602 17.94 7.81 21.93
CA ARG A 602 18.87 8.80 22.47
C ARG A 602 18.53 10.23 22.01
N PHE A 603 18.19 10.38 20.74
CA PHE A 603 17.82 11.66 20.18
C PHE A 603 16.61 12.25 20.90
N PHE A 604 15.53 11.51 21.06
CA PHE A 604 14.36 11.98 21.80
C PHE A 604 14.63 12.19 23.29
N ALA A 605 15.37 11.31 23.95
CA ALA A 605 15.73 11.47 25.36
C ALA A 605 16.54 12.75 25.59
N LYS A 606 17.53 13.03 24.75
CA LYS A 606 18.33 14.24 24.81
C LYS A 606 17.49 15.51 24.62
N HIS A 607 16.68 15.56 23.58
CA HIS A 607 16.02 16.79 23.16
C HIS A 607 14.66 17.04 23.82
N LEU A 608 13.98 16.01 24.33
CA LEU A 608 12.67 16.16 24.98
C LEU A 608 12.73 15.94 26.50
N LEU A 609 13.51 14.96 27.00
CA LEU A 609 13.68 14.74 28.44
C LEU A 609 14.81 15.60 29.03
N GLY A 610 15.77 16.04 28.21
CA GLY A 610 17.00 16.71 28.67
C GLY A 610 17.99 15.72 29.28
N ASP A 611 17.89 14.43 28.94
CA ASP A 611 18.78 13.39 29.46
C ASP A 611 20.06 13.31 28.63
N THR A 612 21.11 13.98 29.11
CA THR A 612 22.44 13.95 28.46
C THR A 612 23.15 12.61 28.64
N ARG A 613 22.75 11.77 29.62
CA ARG A 613 23.29 10.42 29.80
C ARG A 613 22.93 9.51 28.65
N ALA A 614 21.90 9.85 27.87
CA ALA A 614 21.50 9.12 26.69
C ALA A 614 22.64 8.95 25.66
N ASP A 615 23.62 9.85 25.65
CA ASP A 615 24.81 9.73 24.80
C ASP A 615 25.70 8.52 25.18
N TYR A 616 25.57 8.00 26.40
CA TYR A 616 26.34 6.88 26.96
C TYR A 616 25.61 5.53 26.95
N TRP A 617 24.38 5.45 26.46
CA TRP A 617 23.61 4.18 26.41
C TRP A 617 24.19 3.13 25.44
N GLY A 618 25.38 3.39 24.89
CA GLY A 618 26.02 2.55 23.88
C GLY A 618 26.49 1.18 24.31
N ASP A 619 26.76 1.02 25.61
CA ASP A 619 27.51 -0.14 26.09
C ASP A 619 26.66 -1.29 26.67
N ILE A 620 25.34 -1.21 26.62
CA ILE A 620 24.43 -2.22 27.19
C ILE A 620 24.53 -3.60 26.53
N ASN A 621 25.22 -3.75 25.41
CA ASN A 621 25.37 -5.02 24.68
C ASN A 621 26.84 -5.47 24.45
N ARG A 622 27.81 -5.01 25.25
CA ARG A 622 29.19 -5.54 25.15
C ARG A 622 29.39 -6.90 25.82
N ASN A 623 28.36 -7.41 26.53
CA ASN A 623 28.41 -8.73 27.15
C ASN A 623 27.44 -9.68 26.45
N LYS A 624 27.71 -10.03 25.21
CA LYS A 624 27.33 -11.32 24.62
C LYS A 624 28.32 -11.69 23.51
#